data_281dbd9285bb151fb25e8374925083bb
#
_entry.id   281dbd9285bb151fb25e8374925083bb
#
_cell.length_a   1.000
_cell.length_b   1.000
_cell.length_c   1.000
_cell.angle_alpha   90.00
_cell.angle_beta   90.00
_cell.angle_gamma   90.00
#
_symmetry.space_group_name_H-M   'P 1'
#
loop_
_entity.id
_entity.type
_entity.pdbx_description
1 polymer ?
#
loop_
_entity_poly.entity_id
_entity_poly.type
_entity_poly.pdbx_seq_one_letter_code
_entity_poly.pdbx_strand_id
1 'polypeptide(L)'
;GDLHVDEHHTVEDVAIVLGSALRDALGDKRGIGRYGFLLPMDESAATVALDLSGRASFVFDAPFPRESVGEMSTEMVSHFFRSLAESLGAALHVSVTGDNTHHMVEACFKGVGRSLRQAIRQEGAELPTTKGTLS
;
A
#
# COMPACT_ATOMS: atom_id res chain seq x y z
N GLY A 1 -16.12 10.07 7.49
CA GLY A 1 -16.71 8.77 7.28
C GLY A 1 -17.91 8.49 8.15
N ASP A 2 -18.63 7.45 7.83
CA ASP A 2 -19.89 7.08 8.47
C ASP A 2 -19.66 6.01 9.54
N LEU A 3 -18.90 6.31 10.57
CA LEU A 3 -18.56 5.34 11.62
C LEU A 3 -19.78 4.79 12.36
N HIS A 4 -20.89 5.52 12.36
CA HIS A 4 -22.13 5.07 12.96
C HIS A 4 -22.80 3.91 12.17
N VAL A 5 -22.40 3.72 10.93
CA VAL A 5 -22.84 2.58 10.09
C VAL A 5 -21.82 1.45 10.22
N ASP A 6 -20.59 1.71 9.79
CA ASP A 6 -19.43 0.85 9.97
C ASP A 6 -18.16 1.62 9.59
N GLU A 7 -17.02 0.95 9.56
CA GLU A 7 -15.73 1.58 9.24
C GLU A 7 -15.40 1.62 7.75
N HIS A 8 -16.24 1.04 6.89
CA HIS A 8 -15.94 0.88 5.46
C HIS A 8 -15.64 2.21 4.76
N HIS A 9 -16.56 3.17 4.85
CA HIS A 9 -16.39 4.45 4.18
C HIS A 9 -15.19 5.24 4.72
N THR A 10 -14.98 5.19 6.02
CA THR A 10 -13.84 5.87 6.65
C THR A 10 -12.52 5.30 6.16
N VAL A 11 -12.39 3.98 6.15
CA VAL A 11 -11.18 3.29 5.70
C VAL A 11 -10.92 3.59 4.21
N GLU A 12 -11.94 3.46 3.40
CA GLU A 12 -11.85 3.72 1.95
C GLU A 12 -11.49 5.17 1.67
N ASP A 13 -12.17 6.12 2.30
CA ASP A 13 -11.93 7.55 2.10
C ASP A 13 -10.53 7.95 2.51
N VAL A 14 -10.03 7.46 3.63
CA VAL A 14 -8.66 7.70 4.07
C VAL A 14 -7.67 7.18 3.04
N ALA A 15 -7.88 5.98 2.54
CA ALA A 15 -7.00 5.37 1.53
C ALA A 15 -6.98 6.18 0.22
N ILE A 16 -8.16 6.60 -0.25
CA ILE A 16 -8.28 7.37 -1.50
C ILE A 16 -7.61 8.74 -1.35
N VAL A 17 -7.90 9.44 -0.26
CA VAL A 17 -7.32 10.78 -0.01
C VAL A 17 -5.80 10.69 0.13
N LEU A 18 -5.31 9.71 0.88
CA LEU A 18 -3.87 9.49 1.06
C LEU A 18 -3.19 9.19 -0.29
N GLY A 19 -3.75 8.28 -1.07
CA GLY A 19 -3.21 7.92 -2.38
C GLY A 19 -3.18 9.09 -3.34
N SER A 20 -4.26 9.86 -3.40
CA SER A 20 -4.35 11.06 -4.24
C SER A 20 -3.36 12.14 -3.81
N ALA A 21 -3.22 12.35 -2.50
CA ALA A 21 -2.26 13.33 -1.97
C ALA A 21 -0.82 12.92 -2.30
N LEU A 22 -0.48 11.64 -2.16
CA LEU A 22 0.84 11.13 -2.53
C LEU A 22 1.09 11.28 -4.03
N ARG A 23 0.10 10.96 -4.85
CA ARG A 23 0.21 11.11 -6.31
C ARG A 23 0.49 12.56 -6.69
N ASP A 24 -0.26 13.50 -6.11
CA ASP A 24 -0.08 14.94 -6.37
C ASP A 24 1.31 15.41 -5.90
N ALA A 25 1.73 14.97 -4.72
CA ALA A 25 3.03 15.34 -4.17
C ALA A 25 4.20 14.81 -4.99
N LEU A 26 4.06 13.62 -5.59
CA LEU A 26 5.10 13.02 -6.42
C LEU A 26 5.21 13.68 -7.81
N GLY A 27 4.15 14.31 -8.27
CA GLY A 27 4.14 15.00 -9.57
C GLY A 27 4.52 14.07 -10.73
N ASP A 28 5.51 14.47 -11.52
CA ASP A 28 6.00 13.69 -12.66
C ASP A 28 6.96 12.55 -12.25
N LYS A 29 7.27 12.44 -10.98
CA LYS A 29 8.10 11.39 -10.38
C LYS A 29 9.55 11.39 -10.82
N ARG A 30 10.08 12.56 -11.21
CA ARG A 30 11.50 12.67 -11.57
C ARG A 30 12.38 12.44 -10.35
N GLY A 31 13.41 11.61 -10.53
CA GLY A 31 14.47 11.40 -9.54
C GLY A 31 14.08 10.48 -8.39
N ILE A 32 12.88 9.93 -8.35
CA ILE A 32 12.51 8.97 -7.31
C ILE A 32 12.98 7.56 -7.66
N GLY A 33 13.02 6.67 -6.66
CA GLY A 33 13.39 5.27 -6.87
C GLY A 33 12.37 4.47 -7.66
N ARG A 34 11.11 4.87 -7.64
CA ARG A 34 9.96 4.23 -8.29
C ARG A 34 9.54 2.91 -7.64
N TYR A 35 10.48 2.05 -7.30
CA TYR A 35 10.22 0.70 -6.79
C TYR A 35 10.53 0.61 -5.31
N GLY A 36 9.79 -0.26 -4.63
CA GLY A 36 10.05 -0.54 -3.22
C GLY A 36 9.69 -1.98 -2.87
N PHE A 37 10.45 -2.54 -1.94
CA PHE A 37 10.29 -3.92 -1.49
C PHE A 37 10.46 -4.02 0.01
N LEU A 38 9.80 -5.00 0.63
CA LEU A 38 10.03 -5.37 2.02
C LEU A 38 9.98 -6.88 2.19
N LEU A 39 10.90 -7.40 2.99
CA LEU A 39 10.98 -8.81 3.36
C LEU A 39 10.47 -9.04 4.79
N PRO A 40 10.36 -10.31 5.23
CA PRO A 40 9.73 -10.71 6.50
C PRO A 40 10.31 -10.11 7.77
N MET A 41 9.48 -10.07 8.83
CA MET A 41 9.87 -9.68 10.18
C MET A 41 9.12 -10.53 11.23
N ASP A 42 9.84 -11.01 12.25
CA ASP A 42 9.34 -11.87 13.34
C ASP A 42 8.59 -13.12 12.84
N GLU A 43 7.58 -13.59 13.57
CA GLU A 43 6.77 -14.76 13.21
C GLU A 43 5.81 -14.48 12.06
N SER A 44 5.52 -13.21 11.80
CA SER A 44 4.73 -12.78 10.66
C SER A 44 5.64 -12.27 9.56
N ALA A 45 5.41 -12.73 8.35
CA ALA A 45 6.23 -12.35 7.22
C ALA A 45 5.38 -11.62 6.19
N ALA A 46 5.68 -10.34 5.98
CA ALA A 46 5.05 -9.55 4.93
C ALA A 46 6.04 -9.35 3.79
N THR A 47 5.64 -9.74 2.60
CA THR A 47 6.39 -9.46 1.38
C THR A 47 5.59 -8.43 0.59
N VAL A 48 6.19 -7.27 0.34
CA VAL A 48 5.55 -6.16 -0.36
C VAL A 48 6.41 -5.79 -1.55
N ALA A 49 5.78 -5.67 -2.71
CA ALA A 49 6.41 -5.14 -3.91
C ALA A 49 5.56 -3.99 -4.43
N LEU A 50 6.19 -2.86 -4.71
CA LEU A 50 5.53 -1.64 -5.12
C LEU A 50 6.20 -1.06 -6.36
N ASP A 51 5.39 -0.67 -7.34
CA ASP A 51 5.85 0.04 -8.52
C ASP A 51 4.95 1.26 -8.77
N LEU A 52 5.52 2.44 -8.65
CA LEU A 52 4.81 3.70 -8.90
C LEU A 52 4.73 3.96 -10.41
N SER A 53 4.13 3.03 -11.13
CA SER A 53 4.09 3.01 -12.60
C SER A 53 3.10 3.98 -13.22
N GLY A 54 2.17 4.49 -12.46
CA GLY A 54 1.03 5.26 -12.97
C GLY A 54 -0.15 4.39 -13.35
N ARG A 55 0.01 3.08 -13.33
CA ARG A 55 -1.04 2.11 -13.64
C ARG A 55 -1.35 1.27 -12.40
N ALA A 56 -2.60 1.34 -11.95
CA ALA A 56 -3.02 0.59 -10.77
C ALA A 56 -3.11 -0.92 -11.07
N SER A 57 -2.53 -1.70 -10.17
CA SER A 57 -2.67 -3.15 -10.14
C SER A 57 -2.56 -3.59 -8.69
N PHE A 58 -3.41 -4.50 -8.26
CA PHE A 58 -3.43 -4.89 -6.85
C PHE A 58 -3.54 -6.39 -6.70
N VAL A 59 -2.59 -6.96 -5.97
CA VAL A 59 -2.59 -8.38 -5.59
C VAL A 59 -2.40 -8.45 -4.08
N PHE A 60 -3.32 -9.11 -3.40
CA PHE A 60 -3.30 -9.20 -1.95
C PHE A 60 -3.55 -10.64 -1.52
N ASP A 61 -2.58 -11.23 -0.84
CA ASP A 61 -2.66 -12.58 -0.30
C ASP A 61 -2.37 -12.52 1.20
N ALA A 62 -3.43 -12.53 1.99
CA ALA A 62 -3.34 -12.41 3.44
C ALA A 62 -4.40 -13.27 4.11
N PRO A 63 -4.11 -14.55 4.36
CA PRO A 63 -5.05 -15.45 4.99
C PRO A 63 -5.13 -15.17 6.51
N PHE A 64 -5.82 -14.10 6.88
CA PHE A 64 -5.95 -13.71 8.28
C PHE A 64 -6.71 -14.79 9.06
N PRO A 65 -6.18 -15.24 10.22
CA PRO A 65 -6.83 -16.26 11.04
C PRO A 65 -8.16 -15.80 11.67
N ARG A 66 -8.35 -14.48 11.81
CA ARG A 66 -9.56 -13.90 12.41
C ARG A 66 -10.22 -12.92 11.47
N GLU A 67 -11.55 -12.76 11.63
CA GLU A 67 -12.35 -11.85 10.80
C GLU A 67 -12.21 -10.39 11.23
N SER A 68 -11.66 -10.13 12.41
CA SER A 68 -11.49 -8.76 12.90
C SER A 68 -10.25 -8.61 13.77
N VAL A 69 -9.75 -7.38 13.84
CA VAL A 69 -8.69 -6.95 14.74
C VAL A 69 -9.27 -5.77 15.52
N GLY A 70 -9.50 -5.97 16.82
CA GLY A 70 -10.27 -5.02 17.60
C GLY A 70 -11.68 -4.90 17.01
N GLU A 71 -12.10 -3.70 16.70
CA GLU A 71 -13.42 -3.42 16.10
C GLU A 71 -13.40 -3.39 14.57
N MET A 72 -12.21 -3.48 13.96
CA MET A 72 -12.07 -3.40 12.50
C MET A 72 -12.11 -4.78 11.87
N SER A 73 -12.94 -4.94 10.84
CA SER A 73 -12.95 -6.15 10.01
C SER A 73 -11.64 -6.27 9.24
N THR A 74 -11.08 -7.49 9.19
CA THR A 74 -9.83 -7.73 8.43
C THR A 74 -10.01 -7.56 6.93
N GLU A 75 -11.23 -7.68 6.41
CA GLU A 75 -11.48 -7.40 4.98
C GLU A 75 -11.21 -5.93 4.63
N MET A 76 -11.29 -5.03 5.61
CA MET A 76 -10.99 -3.61 5.41
C MET A 76 -9.51 -3.36 5.12
N VAL A 77 -8.63 -4.26 5.51
CA VAL A 77 -7.20 -4.16 5.18
C VAL A 77 -7.00 -4.26 3.67
N SER A 78 -7.62 -5.25 3.04
CA SER A 78 -7.59 -5.38 1.58
C SER A 78 -8.22 -4.17 0.88
N HIS A 79 -9.36 -3.71 1.36
CA HIS A 79 -10.02 -2.50 0.82
C HIS A 79 -9.15 -1.28 0.91
N PHE A 80 -8.49 -1.08 2.04
CA PHE A 80 -7.59 0.05 2.23
C PHE A 80 -6.47 0.06 1.17
N PHE A 81 -5.77 -1.04 1.05
CA PHE A 81 -4.63 -1.11 0.12
C PHE A 81 -5.05 -1.08 -1.34
N ARG A 82 -6.20 -1.67 -1.68
CA ARG A 82 -6.74 -1.58 -3.04
C ARG A 82 -7.05 -0.12 -3.39
N SER A 83 -7.77 0.58 -2.54
CA SER A 83 -8.13 1.98 -2.77
C SER A 83 -6.89 2.86 -2.82
N LEU A 84 -5.90 2.59 -1.97
CA LEU A 84 -4.62 3.28 -2.00
C LEU A 84 -3.90 3.07 -3.33
N ALA A 85 -3.77 1.83 -3.78
CA ALA A 85 -3.11 1.50 -5.04
C ALA A 85 -3.80 2.17 -6.23
N GLU A 86 -5.13 2.12 -6.27
CA GLU A 86 -5.91 2.73 -7.34
C GLU A 86 -5.76 4.25 -7.38
N SER A 87 -5.89 4.92 -6.23
CA SER A 87 -5.80 6.38 -6.16
C SER A 87 -4.38 6.90 -6.36
N LEU A 88 -3.39 6.16 -5.92
CA LEU A 88 -1.98 6.49 -6.12
C LEU A 88 -1.51 6.19 -7.55
N GLY A 89 -2.14 5.27 -8.24
CA GLY A 89 -1.71 4.80 -9.55
C GLY A 89 -0.48 3.90 -9.44
N ALA A 90 -0.56 2.90 -8.57
CA ALA A 90 0.57 2.02 -8.27
C ALA A 90 0.20 0.55 -8.48
N ALA A 91 1.18 -0.23 -8.92
CA ALA A 91 1.11 -1.67 -8.80
C ALA A 91 1.58 -2.04 -7.39
N LEU A 92 0.73 -2.69 -6.63
CA LEU A 92 0.99 -3.08 -5.24
C LEU A 92 0.66 -4.55 -5.03
N HIS A 93 1.68 -5.32 -4.68
CA HIS A 93 1.55 -6.74 -4.38
C HIS A 93 1.91 -6.95 -2.91
N VAL A 94 0.97 -7.48 -2.13
CA VAL A 94 1.16 -7.73 -0.69
C VAL A 94 0.85 -9.19 -0.41
N SER A 95 1.77 -9.87 0.24
CA SER A 95 1.58 -11.23 0.73
C SER A 95 2.02 -11.28 2.18
N VAL A 96 1.21 -11.86 3.06
CA VAL A 96 1.56 -11.98 4.47
C VAL A 96 1.18 -13.34 5.02
N THR A 97 2.05 -13.88 5.85
CA THR A 97 1.82 -15.13 6.58
C THR A 97 2.11 -14.90 8.06
N GLY A 98 1.53 -15.72 8.92
CA GLY A 98 1.74 -15.63 10.36
C GLY A 98 0.62 -16.30 11.13
N ASP A 99 0.73 -16.28 12.45
CA ASP A 99 -0.24 -16.90 13.36
C ASP A 99 -1.10 -15.89 14.11
N ASN A 100 -0.67 -14.64 14.16
CA ASN A 100 -1.33 -13.58 14.90
C ASN A 100 -1.88 -12.53 13.94
N THR A 101 -3.20 -12.39 13.91
CA THR A 101 -3.87 -11.48 12.99
C THR A 101 -3.41 -10.03 13.16
N HIS A 102 -3.25 -9.55 14.40
CA HIS A 102 -2.77 -8.20 14.67
C HIS A 102 -1.36 -7.99 14.09
N HIS A 103 -0.45 -8.94 14.33
CA HIS A 103 0.92 -8.88 13.79
C HIS A 103 0.93 -8.90 12.26
N MET A 104 0.05 -9.70 11.66
CA MET A 104 -0.06 -9.79 10.20
C MET A 104 -0.54 -8.48 9.60
N VAL A 105 -1.58 -7.86 10.17
CA VAL A 105 -2.08 -6.55 9.73
C VAL A 105 -1.00 -5.48 9.89
N GLU A 106 -0.37 -5.44 11.05
CA GLU A 106 0.73 -4.49 11.32
C GLU A 106 1.88 -4.67 10.33
N ALA A 107 2.26 -5.92 10.05
CA ALA A 107 3.31 -6.21 9.07
C ALA A 107 2.96 -5.70 7.66
N CYS A 108 1.70 -5.83 7.25
CA CYS A 108 1.23 -5.28 5.97
C CYS A 108 1.41 -3.77 5.91
N PHE A 109 0.96 -3.04 6.92
CA PHE A 109 1.06 -1.58 6.94
C PHE A 109 2.51 -1.11 7.02
N LYS A 110 3.32 -1.73 7.86
CA LYS A 110 4.75 -1.42 7.94
C LYS A 110 5.45 -1.73 6.62
N GLY A 111 5.11 -2.87 6.02
CA GLY A 111 5.68 -3.29 4.75
C GLY A 111 5.40 -2.30 3.63
N VAL A 112 4.15 -1.88 3.48
CA VAL A 112 3.77 -0.90 2.47
C VAL A 112 4.43 0.45 2.75
N GLY A 113 4.44 0.89 4.01
CA GLY A 113 5.07 2.16 4.39
C GLY A 113 6.56 2.19 4.06
N ARG A 114 7.29 1.12 4.38
CA ARG A 114 8.73 1.04 4.07
C ARG A 114 9.00 0.91 2.58
N SER A 115 8.16 0.18 1.86
CA SER A 115 8.27 0.08 0.40
C SER A 115 8.02 1.42 -0.27
N LEU A 116 7.04 2.18 0.20
CA LEU A 116 6.80 3.55 -0.25
C LEU A 116 8.01 4.44 0.01
N ARG A 117 8.60 4.34 1.21
CA ARG A 117 9.78 5.11 1.56
C ARG A 117 10.93 4.87 0.58
N GLN A 118 11.15 3.62 0.18
CA GLN A 118 12.15 3.30 -0.84
C GLN A 118 11.78 3.88 -2.20
N ALA A 119 10.54 3.69 -2.61
CA ALA A 119 10.07 4.07 -3.94
C ALA A 119 10.07 5.58 -4.17
N ILE A 120 9.72 6.36 -3.14
CA ILE A 120 9.66 7.83 -3.26
C ILE A 120 10.98 8.53 -3.01
N ARG A 121 12.00 7.80 -2.59
CA ARG A 121 13.30 8.38 -2.28
C ARG A 121 13.87 9.09 -3.51
N GLN A 122 14.31 10.34 -3.31
CA GLN A 122 14.91 11.13 -4.37
C GLN A 122 16.31 10.62 -4.65
N GLU A 123 16.59 10.15 -5.86
CA GLU A 123 17.87 9.56 -6.26
C GLU A 123 18.53 10.28 -7.44
N GLY A 124 17.89 11.31 -7.97
CA GLY A 124 18.39 12.05 -9.12
C GLY A 124 17.30 12.92 -9.70
N ALA A 125 17.42 13.28 -10.96
CA ALA A 125 16.45 14.13 -11.66
C ALA A 125 15.83 13.44 -12.88
N GLU A 126 16.28 12.23 -13.20
CA GLU A 126 15.81 11.51 -14.37
C GLU A 126 14.45 10.86 -14.12
N LEU A 127 13.65 10.73 -15.17
CA LEU A 127 12.41 10.00 -15.12
C LEU A 127 12.70 8.50 -15.16
N PRO A 128 12.30 7.71 -14.12
CA PRO A 128 12.67 6.29 -14.03
C PRO A 128 11.79 5.40 -14.92
N THR A 129 11.74 5.72 -16.22
CA THR A 129 11.00 4.95 -17.21
C THR A 129 11.57 5.18 -18.60
N THR A 130 11.44 4.20 -19.46
CA THR A 130 11.78 4.33 -20.88
C THR A 130 10.60 4.81 -21.73
N LYS A 131 9.42 4.94 -21.12
CA LYS A 131 8.18 5.35 -21.83
C LYS A 131 7.95 6.86 -21.87
N GLY A 132 8.75 7.64 -21.14
CA GLY A 132 8.64 9.09 -21.09
C GLY A 132 7.68 9.65 -20.07
N THR A 133 6.79 8.83 -19.49
CA THR A 133 5.84 9.27 -18.45
C THR A 133 5.49 8.15 -17.48
N LEU A 134 5.23 8.54 -16.23
CA LEU A 134 4.72 7.66 -15.16
C LEU A 134 3.44 8.22 -14.53
N SER A 135 2.85 9.19 -15.13
CA SER A 135 1.60 9.76 -14.62
C SER A 135 0.37 9.07 -15.18
#